data_0c78e7afb8095176ae34305bad542420
#
_entry.id   0c78e7afb8095176ae34305bad542420
#
_cell.length_a   1.000
_cell.length_b   1.000
_cell.length_c   1.000
_cell.angle_alpha   90.00
_cell.angle_beta   90.00
_cell.angle_gamma   90.00
#
_symmetry.space_group_name_H-M   'P 1'
#
loop_
_entity.id
_entity.type
_entity.pdbx_description
1 polymer ?
#
loop_
_entity_poly.entity_id
_entity_poly.type
_entity_poly.pdbx_seq_one_letter_code
_entity_poly.pdbx_strand_id
1 'polypeptide(L)'
;NNNELVAIYGNFINRALVLTHKYFEGKVPALGQLTDYDKQTLEEFKDVKTNVENLLNNFRFRDAQKEAMNLARIGNKYLADTEPWKLAKTDMDRVATIMYLSLQIAANLAIAFEPFLPFSSQKLRDMLSMEAFNWNALGKTDLHAAGTQLKTPELLYEKIEDEAIEAQIQKLLDTTKANEAANKKANPVKENNAFEDFMKTDIMVVTVLAR
;
A
#
# COMPACT_ATOMS: atom_id res chain seq x y z
N ASN A 1 9.59 -0.36 -0.89
CA ASN A 1 8.84 0.82 -0.50
C ASN A 1 9.00 1.95 -1.54
N ASN A 2 10.20 2.53 -1.71
CA ASN A 2 10.41 3.75 -2.48
C ASN A 2 9.97 3.65 -3.96
N ASN A 3 10.22 2.54 -4.63
CA ASN A 3 9.93 2.37 -6.06
C ASN A 3 8.45 2.08 -6.37
N GLU A 4 7.73 1.40 -5.49
CA GLU A 4 6.34 1.00 -5.73
C GLU A 4 5.36 1.89 -4.95
N LEU A 5 5.51 1.96 -3.61
CA LEU A 5 4.55 2.68 -2.78
C LEU A 5 4.73 4.21 -2.91
N VAL A 6 5.96 4.70 -2.88
CA VAL A 6 6.19 6.16 -2.99
C VAL A 6 6.09 6.62 -4.43
N ALA A 7 6.91 6.03 -5.34
CA ALA A 7 7.05 6.53 -6.71
C ALA A 7 5.86 6.21 -7.64
N ILE A 8 5.07 5.18 -7.34
CA ILE A 8 3.92 4.80 -8.17
C ILE A 8 2.61 5.13 -7.47
N TYR A 9 2.30 4.45 -6.36
CA TYR A 9 1.01 4.60 -5.69
C TYR A 9 0.86 6.00 -5.07
N GLY A 10 1.75 6.37 -4.16
CA GLY A 10 1.72 7.67 -3.48
C GLY A 10 1.81 8.85 -4.44
N ASN A 11 2.67 8.75 -5.48
CA ASN A 11 2.79 9.78 -6.50
C ASN A 11 1.49 10.00 -7.28
N PHE A 12 0.82 8.92 -7.70
CA PHE A 12 -0.46 9.03 -8.39
C PHE A 12 -1.51 9.73 -7.52
N ILE A 13 -1.69 9.25 -6.28
CA ILE A 13 -2.68 9.82 -5.36
C ILE A 13 -2.39 11.29 -5.05
N ASN A 14 -1.13 11.61 -4.75
CA ASN A 14 -0.74 12.99 -4.49
C ASN A 14 -1.05 13.91 -5.68
N ARG A 15 -0.70 13.49 -6.90
CA ARG A 15 -0.99 14.26 -8.11
C ARG A 15 -2.49 14.43 -8.35
N ALA A 16 -3.28 13.37 -8.22
CA ALA A 16 -4.73 13.43 -8.40
C ALA A 16 -5.38 14.40 -7.41
N LEU A 17 -5.04 14.31 -6.13
CA LEU A 17 -5.60 15.16 -5.08
C LEU A 17 -5.12 16.62 -5.21
N VAL A 18 -3.80 16.84 -5.36
CA VAL A 18 -3.24 18.21 -5.47
C VAL A 18 -3.76 18.95 -6.70
N LEU A 19 -3.87 18.29 -7.85
CA LEU A 19 -4.43 18.93 -9.06
C LEU A 19 -5.92 19.22 -8.91
N THR A 20 -6.68 18.34 -8.24
CA THR A 20 -8.10 18.58 -7.95
C THR A 20 -8.25 19.78 -7.01
N HIS A 21 -7.44 19.89 -5.98
CA HIS A 21 -7.45 21.06 -5.09
C HIS A 21 -7.06 22.34 -5.83
N LYS A 22 -6.06 22.27 -6.69
CA LYS A 22 -5.57 23.42 -7.45
C LYS A 22 -6.59 23.97 -8.46
N TYR A 23 -7.31 23.09 -9.16
CA TYR A 23 -8.15 23.49 -10.28
C TYR A 23 -9.64 23.52 -9.93
N PHE A 24 -10.07 22.78 -8.92
CA PHE A 24 -11.48 22.61 -8.53
C PHE A 24 -11.72 22.82 -7.04
N GLU A 25 -10.81 23.52 -6.33
CA GLU A 25 -10.96 23.84 -4.90
C GLU A 25 -11.19 22.60 -4.01
N GLY A 26 -10.66 21.45 -4.44
CA GLY A 26 -10.83 20.17 -3.75
C GLY A 26 -12.21 19.55 -3.93
N LYS A 27 -13.02 20.01 -4.87
CA LYS A 27 -14.31 19.39 -5.21
C LYS A 27 -14.12 18.42 -6.37
N VAL A 28 -14.80 17.28 -6.29
CA VAL A 28 -14.86 16.34 -7.41
C VAL A 28 -15.54 17.03 -8.59
N PRO A 29 -14.86 17.21 -9.74
CA PRO A 29 -15.46 17.88 -10.89
C PRO A 29 -16.57 17.02 -11.53
N ALA A 30 -17.39 17.62 -12.35
CA ALA A 30 -18.40 16.90 -13.13
C ALA A 30 -17.73 16.09 -14.25
N LEU A 31 -18.28 14.91 -14.52
CA LEU A 31 -17.89 14.12 -15.68
C LEU A 31 -18.40 14.80 -16.95
N GLY A 32 -17.50 15.12 -17.86
CA GLY A 32 -17.84 15.64 -19.19
C GLY A 32 -17.87 14.54 -20.23
N GLN A 33 -17.64 14.92 -21.48
CA GLN A 33 -17.64 13.97 -22.61
C GLN A 33 -16.37 13.10 -22.58
N LEU A 34 -16.56 11.78 -22.66
CA LEU A 34 -15.47 10.80 -22.71
C LEU A 34 -14.88 10.71 -24.11
N THR A 35 -13.57 10.77 -24.20
CA THR A 35 -12.81 10.41 -25.41
C THR A 35 -12.67 8.88 -25.51
N ASP A 36 -12.21 8.39 -26.66
CA ASP A 36 -11.94 6.95 -26.82
C ASP A 36 -10.80 6.47 -25.91
N TYR A 37 -9.82 7.34 -25.62
CA TYR A 37 -8.75 7.03 -24.66
C TYR A 37 -9.28 6.90 -23.22
N ASP A 38 -10.24 7.72 -22.81
CA ASP A 38 -10.91 7.59 -21.52
C ASP A 38 -11.65 6.25 -21.39
N LYS A 39 -12.41 5.90 -22.41
CA LYS A 39 -13.14 4.62 -22.46
C LYS A 39 -12.18 3.43 -22.40
N GLN A 40 -11.08 3.49 -23.14
CA GLN A 40 -10.03 2.48 -23.08
C GLN A 40 -9.45 2.36 -21.67
N THR A 41 -9.13 3.48 -21.03
CA THR A 41 -8.62 3.50 -19.65
C THR A 41 -9.60 2.87 -18.66
N LEU A 42 -10.89 3.14 -18.80
CA LEU A 42 -11.94 2.52 -17.96
C LEU A 42 -12.04 1.01 -18.19
N GLU A 43 -11.90 0.54 -19.41
CA GLU A 43 -11.88 -0.90 -19.73
C GLU A 43 -10.65 -1.61 -19.14
N GLU A 44 -9.48 -0.95 -19.05
CA GLU A 44 -8.26 -1.54 -18.52
C GLU A 44 -8.38 -2.00 -17.05
N PHE A 45 -9.30 -1.44 -16.28
CA PHE A 45 -9.45 -1.81 -14.87
C PHE A 45 -10.84 -2.34 -14.46
N LYS A 46 -11.76 -2.51 -15.39
CA LYS A 46 -13.13 -2.96 -15.07
C LYS A 46 -13.15 -4.33 -14.38
N ASP A 47 -12.23 -5.21 -14.77
CA ASP A 47 -12.16 -6.58 -14.28
C ASP A 47 -11.25 -6.73 -13.04
N VAL A 48 -10.72 -5.63 -12.50
CA VAL A 48 -9.79 -5.64 -11.37
C VAL A 48 -10.34 -6.41 -10.16
N LYS A 49 -11.63 -6.28 -9.88
CA LYS A 49 -12.29 -6.99 -8.76
C LYS A 49 -12.18 -8.50 -8.96
N THR A 50 -12.64 -9.00 -10.10
CA THR A 50 -12.62 -10.43 -10.43
C THR A 50 -11.19 -10.99 -10.44
N ASN A 51 -10.24 -10.24 -11.00
CA ASN A 51 -8.84 -10.64 -11.07
C ASN A 51 -8.23 -10.76 -9.66
N VAL A 52 -8.41 -9.74 -8.82
CA VAL A 52 -7.88 -9.74 -7.45
C VAL A 52 -8.55 -10.83 -6.60
N GLU A 53 -9.90 -10.98 -6.68
CA GLU A 53 -10.63 -12.04 -5.98
C GLU A 53 -10.14 -13.44 -6.34
N ASN A 54 -9.98 -13.72 -7.63
CA ASN A 54 -9.49 -15.02 -8.11
C ASN A 54 -8.07 -15.31 -7.59
N LEU A 55 -7.20 -14.30 -7.58
CA LEU A 55 -5.85 -14.45 -7.07
C LEU A 55 -5.82 -14.66 -5.55
N LEU A 56 -6.62 -13.93 -4.80
CA LEU A 56 -6.75 -14.09 -3.34
C LEU A 56 -7.33 -15.46 -2.97
N ASN A 57 -8.39 -15.91 -3.64
CA ASN A 57 -9.03 -17.20 -3.40
C ASN A 57 -8.10 -18.38 -3.71
N ASN A 58 -7.13 -18.20 -4.61
CA ASN A 58 -6.09 -19.18 -4.92
C ASN A 58 -4.79 -18.97 -4.11
N PHE A 59 -4.83 -18.16 -3.04
CA PHE A 59 -3.69 -17.84 -2.16
C PHE A 59 -2.48 -17.22 -2.88
N ARG A 60 -2.70 -16.61 -4.05
CA ARG A 60 -1.67 -15.93 -4.85
C ARG A 60 -1.54 -14.45 -4.43
N PHE A 61 -1.25 -14.20 -3.17
CA PHE A 61 -1.25 -12.86 -2.56
C PHE A 61 -0.30 -11.88 -3.24
N ARG A 62 0.88 -12.35 -3.65
CA ARG A 62 1.84 -11.50 -4.36
C ARG A 62 1.32 -11.03 -5.73
N ASP A 63 0.63 -11.89 -6.44
CA ASP A 63 0.08 -11.56 -7.75
C ASP A 63 -1.18 -10.69 -7.58
N ALA A 64 -2.00 -10.94 -6.57
CA ALA A 64 -3.13 -10.09 -6.23
C ALA A 64 -2.69 -8.64 -5.89
N GLN A 65 -1.60 -8.49 -5.12
CA GLN A 65 -1.02 -7.19 -4.83
C GLN A 65 -0.48 -6.49 -6.09
N LYS A 66 0.14 -7.24 -7.01
CA LYS A 66 0.59 -6.68 -8.30
C LYS A 66 -0.57 -6.20 -9.16
N GLU A 67 -1.68 -6.94 -9.17
CA GLU A 67 -2.88 -6.57 -9.90
C GLU A 67 -3.51 -5.29 -9.30
N ALA A 68 -3.62 -5.20 -7.97
CA ALA A 68 -4.06 -3.97 -7.32
C ALA A 68 -3.12 -2.78 -7.64
N MET A 69 -1.79 -2.99 -7.67
CA MET A 69 -0.82 -1.95 -8.02
C MET A 69 -0.94 -1.49 -9.48
N ASN A 70 -1.47 -2.34 -10.36
CA ASN A 70 -1.69 -1.97 -11.75
C ASN A 70 -2.65 -0.79 -11.91
N LEU A 71 -3.64 -0.63 -11.02
CA LEU A 71 -4.50 0.56 -10.98
C LEU A 71 -3.69 1.86 -10.82
N ALA A 72 -2.68 1.86 -9.95
CA ALA A 72 -1.83 3.03 -9.76
C ALA A 72 -0.96 3.33 -11.01
N ARG A 73 -0.53 2.29 -11.72
CA ARG A 73 0.19 2.45 -13.00
C ARG A 73 -0.71 3.01 -14.09
N ILE A 74 -1.94 2.50 -14.19
CA ILE A 74 -2.96 3.03 -15.12
C ILE A 74 -3.21 4.50 -14.81
N GLY A 75 -3.43 4.87 -13.54
CA GLY A 75 -3.66 6.26 -13.14
C GLY A 75 -2.49 7.19 -13.45
N ASN A 76 -1.24 6.76 -13.16
CA ASN A 76 -0.05 7.55 -13.51
C ASN A 76 0.10 7.74 -15.01
N LYS A 77 -0.09 6.66 -15.79
CA LYS A 77 -0.05 6.71 -17.26
C LYS A 77 -1.12 7.64 -17.79
N TYR A 78 -2.36 7.52 -17.32
CA TYR A 78 -3.47 8.35 -17.74
C TYR A 78 -3.19 9.86 -17.50
N LEU A 79 -2.70 10.23 -16.30
CA LEU A 79 -2.31 11.60 -16.01
C LEU A 79 -1.12 12.08 -16.85
N ALA A 80 -0.16 11.19 -17.16
CA ALA A 80 0.99 11.53 -17.97
C ALA A 80 0.61 11.76 -19.44
N ASP A 81 -0.24 10.91 -20.00
CA ASP A 81 -0.65 10.98 -21.40
C ASP A 81 -1.65 12.12 -21.67
N THR A 82 -2.51 12.44 -20.69
CA THR A 82 -3.51 13.50 -20.82
C THR A 82 -3.03 14.89 -20.43
N GLU A 83 -1.94 14.99 -19.70
CA GLU A 83 -1.27 16.24 -19.28
C GLU A 83 -2.23 17.36 -18.81
N PRO A 84 -3.11 17.14 -17.79
CA PRO A 84 -4.13 18.12 -17.40
C PRO A 84 -3.57 19.49 -17.02
N TRP A 85 -2.33 19.55 -16.54
CA TRP A 85 -1.65 20.82 -16.22
C TRP A 85 -1.36 21.69 -17.44
N LYS A 86 -1.24 21.11 -18.66
CA LYS A 86 -1.12 21.86 -19.90
C LYS A 86 -2.49 22.34 -20.37
N LEU A 87 -3.50 21.47 -20.29
CA LEU A 87 -4.86 21.77 -20.72
C LEU A 87 -5.59 22.80 -19.84
N ALA A 88 -5.19 22.95 -18.58
CA ALA A 88 -5.82 23.86 -17.63
C ALA A 88 -5.86 25.36 -18.08
N LYS A 89 -5.07 25.73 -19.09
CA LYS A 89 -5.08 27.08 -19.65
C LYS A 89 -6.03 27.27 -20.85
N THR A 90 -6.50 26.19 -21.43
CA THR A 90 -7.21 26.20 -22.72
C THR A 90 -8.53 25.42 -22.70
N ASP A 91 -8.65 24.38 -21.89
CA ASP A 91 -9.81 23.48 -21.87
C ASP A 91 -10.04 22.93 -20.45
N MET A 92 -10.72 23.69 -19.62
CA MET A 92 -11.04 23.29 -18.23
C MET A 92 -12.08 22.17 -18.17
N ASP A 93 -12.98 22.06 -19.15
CA ASP A 93 -13.98 20.99 -19.20
C ASP A 93 -13.32 19.65 -19.44
N ARG A 94 -12.28 19.63 -20.28
CA ARG A 94 -11.45 18.43 -20.47
C ARG A 94 -10.67 18.08 -19.21
N VAL A 95 -10.09 19.09 -18.53
CA VAL A 95 -9.41 18.88 -17.24
C VAL A 95 -10.37 18.32 -16.20
N ALA A 96 -11.61 18.78 -16.14
CA ALA A 96 -12.64 18.27 -15.24
C ALA A 96 -12.87 16.77 -15.45
N THR A 97 -13.03 16.33 -16.70
CA THR A 97 -13.20 14.92 -17.06
C THR A 97 -11.98 14.07 -16.65
N ILE A 98 -10.77 14.55 -16.94
CA ILE A 98 -9.53 13.86 -16.58
C ILE A 98 -9.43 13.71 -15.06
N MET A 99 -9.69 14.75 -14.30
CA MET A 99 -9.61 14.70 -12.84
C MET A 99 -10.71 13.85 -12.24
N TYR A 100 -11.94 13.88 -12.78
CA TYR A 100 -13.00 12.97 -12.37
C TYR A 100 -12.57 11.51 -12.48
N LEU A 101 -12.07 11.09 -13.65
CA LEU A 101 -11.62 9.71 -13.89
C LEU A 101 -10.43 9.35 -12.99
N SER A 102 -9.47 10.24 -12.80
CA SER A 102 -8.35 10.02 -11.91
C SER A 102 -8.79 9.78 -10.45
N LEU A 103 -9.83 10.49 -9.99
CA LEU A 103 -10.41 10.28 -8.66
C LEU A 103 -11.17 8.95 -8.57
N GLN A 104 -11.84 8.50 -9.65
CA GLN A 104 -12.45 7.16 -9.67
C GLN A 104 -11.38 6.05 -9.55
N ILE A 105 -10.24 6.21 -10.24
CA ILE A 105 -9.11 5.27 -10.11
C ILE A 105 -8.54 5.30 -8.68
N ALA A 106 -8.40 6.48 -8.08
CA ALA A 106 -7.94 6.63 -6.70
C ALA A 106 -8.89 5.97 -5.68
N ALA A 107 -10.20 6.09 -5.90
CA ALA A 107 -11.22 5.43 -5.09
C ALA A 107 -11.13 3.89 -5.20
N ASN A 108 -10.93 3.37 -6.42
CA ASN A 108 -10.70 1.95 -6.64
C ASN A 108 -9.42 1.45 -5.95
N LEU A 109 -8.34 2.25 -5.94
CA LEU A 109 -7.11 1.91 -5.21
C LEU A 109 -7.36 1.81 -3.70
N ALA A 110 -8.14 2.72 -3.12
CA ALA A 110 -8.49 2.67 -1.70
C ALA A 110 -9.23 1.38 -1.32
N ILE A 111 -10.01 0.81 -2.24
CA ILE A 111 -10.71 -0.46 -2.06
C ILE A 111 -9.77 -1.65 -2.31
N ALA A 112 -9.06 -1.66 -3.44
CA ALA A 112 -8.23 -2.78 -3.86
C ALA A 112 -7.07 -3.07 -2.90
N PHE A 113 -6.54 -2.05 -2.23
CA PHE A 113 -5.44 -2.19 -1.27
C PHE A 113 -5.86 -2.47 0.16
N GLU A 114 -7.16 -2.46 0.49
CA GLU A 114 -7.62 -2.75 1.85
C GLU A 114 -7.08 -4.08 2.41
N PRO A 115 -7.07 -5.21 1.65
CA PRO A 115 -6.55 -6.47 2.15
C PRO A 115 -5.03 -6.47 2.41
N PHE A 116 -4.29 -5.54 1.81
CA PHE A 116 -2.82 -5.50 1.85
C PHE A 116 -2.28 -4.38 2.73
N LEU A 117 -2.91 -3.21 2.67
CA LEU A 117 -2.45 -1.97 3.31
C LEU A 117 -3.64 -1.24 3.96
N PRO A 118 -4.30 -1.82 4.97
CA PRO A 118 -5.56 -1.30 5.52
C PRO A 118 -5.43 0.13 6.07
N PHE A 119 -4.32 0.47 6.72
CA PHE A 119 -4.11 1.82 7.26
C PHE A 119 -3.96 2.88 6.16
N SER A 120 -3.21 2.56 5.10
CA SER A 120 -3.04 3.46 3.95
C SER A 120 -4.35 3.60 3.17
N SER A 121 -5.10 2.52 3.03
CA SER A 121 -6.43 2.51 2.39
C SER A 121 -7.43 3.35 3.19
N GLN A 122 -7.44 3.23 4.52
CA GLN A 122 -8.27 4.07 5.38
C GLN A 122 -7.89 5.55 5.22
N LYS A 123 -6.59 5.89 5.30
CA LYS A 123 -6.11 7.26 5.11
C LYS A 123 -6.52 7.83 3.75
N LEU A 124 -6.44 7.01 2.69
CA LEU A 124 -6.86 7.43 1.35
C LEU A 124 -8.38 7.63 1.28
N ARG A 125 -9.20 6.74 1.83
CA ARG A 125 -10.65 6.94 1.91
C ARG A 125 -11.00 8.23 2.64
N ASP A 126 -10.31 8.52 3.74
CA ASP A 126 -10.53 9.75 4.52
C ASP A 126 -10.22 11.00 3.69
N MET A 127 -9.11 11.03 2.94
CA MET A 127 -8.77 12.13 2.03
C MET A 127 -9.78 12.29 0.89
N LEU A 128 -10.27 11.17 0.37
CA LEU A 128 -11.29 11.15 -0.68
C LEU A 128 -12.71 11.42 -0.16
N SER A 129 -12.90 11.58 1.16
CA SER A 129 -14.24 11.71 1.78
C SER A 129 -15.18 10.57 1.39
N MET A 130 -14.64 9.35 1.24
CA MET A 130 -15.42 8.14 1.01
C MET A 130 -16.07 7.69 2.30
N GLU A 131 -17.29 7.17 2.19
CA GLU A 131 -17.99 6.49 3.26
C GLU A 131 -17.32 5.13 3.60
N ALA A 132 -18.06 4.20 4.17
CA ALA A 132 -17.54 2.91 4.58
C ALA A 132 -16.93 2.11 3.41
N PHE A 133 -15.92 1.29 3.73
CA PHE A 133 -15.35 0.32 2.81
C PHE A 133 -16.41 -0.63 2.23
N ASN A 134 -16.39 -0.80 0.92
CA ASN A 134 -17.27 -1.72 0.21
C ASN A 134 -16.51 -2.42 -0.92
N TRP A 135 -16.13 -3.66 -0.69
CA TRP A 135 -15.42 -4.49 -1.68
C TRP A 135 -16.20 -4.66 -2.99
N ASN A 136 -17.53 -4.75 -2.92
CA ASN A 136 -18.37 -4.92 -4.10
C ASN A 136 -18.43 -3.69 -5.00
N ALA A 137 -17.90 -2.57 -4.54
CA ALA A 137 -17.76 -1.36 -5.34
C ALA A 137 -16.49 -1.32 -6.21
N LEU A 138 -15.52 -2.23 -5.96
CA LEU A 138 -14.28 -2.30 -6.74
C LEU A 138 -14.59 -2.55 -8.23
N GLY A 139 -13.93 -1.78 -9.10
CA GLY A 139 -14.15 -1.79 -10.55
C GLY A 139 -15.22 -0.82 -11.05
N LYS A 140 -15.98 -0.17 -10.16
CA LYS A 140 -16.95 0.85 -10.56
C LYS A 140 -16.27 2.17 -10.92
N THR A 141 -16.92 2.92 -11.80
CA THR A 141 -16.42 4.19 -12.37
C THR A 141 -17.20 5.42 -11.88
N ASP A 142 -18.06 5.24 -10.89
CA ASP A 142 -18.95 6.24 -10.31
C ASP A 142 -18.92 6.25 -8.77
N LEU A 143 -17.77 5.92 -8.18
CA LEU A 143 -17.57 5.85 -6.73
C LEU A 143 -17.64 7.22 -6.05
N HIS A 144 -17.24 8.26 -6.75
CA HIS A 144 -17.30 9.64 -6.30
C HIS A 144 -18.30 10.43 -7.10
N ALA A 145 -19.28 10.99 -6.40
CA ALA A 145 -20.22 11.93 -7.01
C ALA A 145 -19.56 13.31 -7.26
N ALA A 146 -19.91 13.93 -8.38
CA ALA A 146 -19.51 15.30 -8.65
C ALA A 146 -19.98 16.25 -7.52
N GLY A 147 -19.13 17.22 -7.17
CA GLY A 147 -19.38 18.15 -6.07
C GLY A 147 -18.96 17.67 -4.68
N THR A 148 -18.58 16.39 -4.51
CA THR A 148 -18.04 15.89 -3.24
C THR A 148 -16.80 16.67 -2.85
N GLN A 149 -16.74 17.19 -1.60
CA GLN A 149 -15.59 17.92 -1.08
C GLN A 149 -14.54 16.93 -0.57
N LEU A 150 -13.35 16.98 -1.14
CA LEU A 150 -12.20 16.20 -0.69
C LEU A 150 -11.50 16.88 0.49
N LYS A 151 -10.88 16.09 1.37
CA LYS A 151 -10.05 16.64 2.46
C LYS A 151 -8.69 17.08 1.91
N THR A 152 -7.96 17.84 2.72
CA THR A 152 -6.60 18.31 2.39
C THR A 152 -5.69 17.12 2.05
N PRO A 153 -4.95 17.17 0.92
CA PRO A 153 -4.04 16.12 0.54
C PRO A 153 -2.89 15.95 1.54
N GLU A 154 -2.63 14.71 1.91
CA GLU A 154 -1.46 14.33 2.69
C GLU A 154 -0.67 13.24 1.97
N LEU A 155 0.63 13.19 2.20
CA LEU A 155 1.44 12.10 1.66
C LEU A 155 1.02 10.76 2.29
N LEU A 156 0.73 9.77 1.46
CA LEU A 156 0.45 8.41 1.93
C LEU A 156 1.72 7.70 2.41
N TYR A 157 2.83 7.97 1.76
CA TYR A 157 4.11 7.32 2.00
C TYR A 157 5.24 8.33 1.93
N GLU A 158 6.20 8.16 2.82
CA GLU A 158 7.45 8.90 2.82
C GLU A 158 8.57 8.04 2.25
N LYS A 159 9.53 8.68 1.60
CA LYS A 159 10.74 8.03 1.14
C LYS A 159 11.56 7.55 2.34
N ILE A 160 12.04 6.33 2.27
CA ILE A 160 13.00 5.82 3.23
C ILE A 160 14.39 6.22 2.72
N GLU A 161 15.07 7.08 3.47
CA GLU A 161 16.41 7.55 3.14
C GLU A 161 17.47 6.52 3.58
N ASP A 162 18.66 6.59 2.97
CA ASP A 162 19.72 5.60 3.17
C ASP A 162 20.21 5.60 4.62
N GLU A 163 20.26 6.76 5.26
CA GLU A 163 20.66 6.90 6.68
C GLU A 163 19.75 6.10 7.62
N ALA A 164 18.44 6.05 7.32
CA ALA A 164 17.50 5.26 8.10
C ALA A 164 17.75 3.74 7.94
N ILE A 165 18.17 3.32 6.73
CA ILE A 165 18.52 1.94 6.43
C ILE A 165 19.81 1.56 7.16
N GLU A 166 20.84 2.41 7.08
CA GLU A 166 22.14 2.21 7.75
C GLU A 166 21.97 2.10 9.27
N ALA A 167 21.15 2.97 9.87
CA ALA A 167 20.82 2.92 11.31
C ALA A 167 20.19 1.57 11.71
N GLN A 168 19.30 1.01 10.90
CA GLN A 168 18.69 -0.29 11.17
C GLN A 168 19.67 -1.45 10.97
N ILE A 169 20.55 -1.39 9.97
CA ILE A 169 21.61 -2.37 9.75
C ILE A 169 22.56 -2.36 10.95
N GLN A 170 22.98 -1.20 11.42
CA GLN A 170 23.87 -1.06 12.59
C GLN A 170 23.22 -1.66 13.83
N LYS A 171 21.95 -1.34 14.10
CA LYS A 171 21.19 -1.91 15.22
C LYS A 171 21.12 -3.45 15.15
N LEU A 172 20.93 -4.01 13.95
CA LEU A 172 20.92 -5.47 13.75
C LEU A 172 22.28 -6.09 14.07
N LEU A 173 23.36 -5.49 13.57
CA LEU A 173 24.74 -5.94 13.84
C LEU A 173 25.09 -5.88 15.33
N ASP A 174 24.68 -4.84 16.03
CA ASP A 174 24.93 -4.68 17.47
C ASP A 174 24.14 -5.73 18.28
N THR A 175 22.88 -6.00 17.87
CA THR A 175 22.07 -7.05 18.49
C THR A 175 22.69 -8.43 18.26
N THR A 176 23.18 -8.70 17.07
CA THR A 176 23.87 -9.98 16.74
C THR A 176 25.11 -10.17 17.61
N LYS A 177 25.97 -9.15 17.71
CA LYS A 177 27.15 -9.18 18.56
C LYS A 177 26.81 -9.40 20.04
N ALA A 178 25.76 -8.72 20.54
CA ALA A 178 25.29 -8.90 21.91
C ALA A 178 24.81 -10.35 22.18
N ASN A 179 24.07 -10.94 21.25
CA ASN A 179 23.61 -12.31 21.34
C ASN A 179 24.76 -13.33 21.28
N GLU A 180 25.75 -13.12 20.41
CA GLU A 180 26.95 -13.94 20.34
C GLU A 180 27.77 -13.86 21.64
N ALA A 181 27.90 -12.68 22.22
CA ALA A 181 28.59 -12.49 23.49
C ALA A 181 27.84 -13.18 24.65
N ALA A 182 26.52 -13.15 24.65
CA ALA A 182 25.68 -13.85 25.62
C ALA A 182 25.82 -15.40 25.49
N ASN A 183 25.85 -15.88 24.27
CA ASN A 183 26.00 -17.31 23.99
C ASN A 183 27.42 -17.87 24.32
N LYS A 184 28.46 -17.01 24.25
CA LYS A 184 29.83 -17.36 24.66
C LYS A 184 29.99 -17.56 26.15
N LYS A 185 29.02 -17.20 26.98
CA LYS A 185 28.97 -17.49 28.41
C LYS A 185 28.34 -18.87 28.73
N ALA A 186 28.21 -19.73 27.74
CA ALA A 186 27.86 -21.13 28.01
C ALA A 186 28.88 -21.71 28.97
N ASN A 187 28.38 -22.38 30.01
CA ASN A 187 29.22 -23.06 31.01
C ASN A 187 30.31 -23.86 30.32
N PRO A 188 31.54 -23.84 30.84
CA PRO A 188 32.61 -24.68 30.32
C PRO A 188 32.13 -26.15 30.28
N VAL A 189 32.40 -26.81 29.17
CA VAL A 189 32.09 -28.23 29.04
C VAL A 189 32.74 -28.94 30.24
N LYS A 190 31.92 -29.56 31.07
CA LYS A 190 32.44 -30.37 32.20
C LYS A 190 33.29 -31.47 31.64
N GLU A 191 34.34 -31.88 32.40
CA GLU A 191 35.12 -33.05 32.08
C GLU A 191 34.20 -34.25 31.91
N ASN A 192 34.55 -35.14 31.01
CA ASN A 192 33.79 -36.38 30.79
C ASN A 192 33.76 -37.20 32.08
N ASN A 193 32.59 -37.41 32.61
CA ASN A 193 32.41 -38.31 33.76
C ASN A 193 32.62 -39.76 33.30
N ALA A 194 33.26 -40.58 34.12
CA ALA A 194 33.31 -42.00 33.90
C ALA A 194 31.88 -42.60 33.94
N PHE A 195 31.64 -43.65 33.20
CA PHE A 195 30.32 -44.31 33.16
C PHE A 195 29.83 -44.70 34.55
N GLU A 196 30.71 -45.09 35.43
CA GLU A 196 30.43 -45.44 36.83
C GLU A 196 29.92 -44.23 37.63
N ASP A 197 30.36 -43.02 37.33
CA ASP A 197 29.85 -41.79 37.97
C ASP A 197 28.49 -41.39 37.43
N PHE A 198 28.22 -41.66 36.15
CA PHE A 198 26.90 -41.46 35.57
C PHE A 198 25.87 -42.41 36.19
N MET A 199 26.21 -43.67 36.46
CA MET A 199 25.35 -44.70 37.08
C MET A 199 24.96 -44.35 38.53
N LYS A 200 25.67 -43.42 39.18
CA LYS A 200 25.32 -42.92 40.53
C LYS A 200 24.28 -41.77 40.47
N THR A 201 23.88 -41.36 39.29
CA THR A 201 22.95 -40.21 39.12
C THR A 201 21.51 -40.71 38.97
N ASP A 202 20.64 -40.37 39.91
CA ASP A 202 19.21 -40.66 39.82
C ASP A 202 18.56 -39.56 38.97
N ILE A 203 17.93 -39.95 37.86
CA ILE A 203 17.15 -39.03 36.99
C ILE A 203 15.67 -39.20 37.35
N MET A 204 15.08 -38.13 37.90
CA MET A 204 13.65 -38.10 38.23
C MET A 204 12.91 -37.09 37.38
N VAL A 205 11.71 -37.45 36.95
CA VAL A 205 10.76 -36.54 36.32
C VAL A 205 10.02 -35.83 37.45
N VAL A 206 10.08 -34.50 37.44
CA VAL A 206 9.36 -33.64 38.39
C VAL A 206 8.37 -32.75 37.69
N THR A 207 7.24 -32.47 38.34
CA THR A 207 6.26 -31.48 37.88
C THR A 207 6.52 -30.17 38.61
N VAL A 208 6.72 -29.10 37.83
CA VAL A 208 6.83 -27.75 38.38
C VAL A 208 5.41 -27.24 38.70
N LEU A 209 5.12 -27.07 39.98
CA LEU A 209 3.81 -26.66 40.48
C LEU A 209 3.63 -25.11 40.51
N ALA A 210 4.72 -24.40 40.60
CA ALA A 210 4.73 -22.94 40.53
C ALA A 210 6.10 -22.42 40.05
N ARG A 211 6.11 -21.22 39.49
CA ARG A 211 7.31 -20.49 39.10
C ARG A 211 7.24 -19.08 39.70
#